data_bcae5238c601f4a0b63eb6aebe9d3d21
#
_entry.id   bcae5238c601f4a0b63eb6aebe9d3d21
#
_cell.length_a   1.000
_cell.length_b   1.000
_cell.length_c   1.000
_cell.angle_alpha   90.00
_cell.angle_beta   90.00
_cell.angle_gamma   90.00
#
_symmetry.space_group_name_H-M   'P 1'
#
loop_
_entity.id
_entity.type
_entity.pdbx_description
1 polymer ?
#
loop_
_entity_poly.entity_id
_entity_poly.type
_entity_poly.pdbx_seq_one_letter_code
_entity_poly.pdbx_strand_id
1 'polypeptide(L)'
;MKPVFWIGLVFAIGLVACKPTPPPPEEDMLYRVECFFQSNPDSAMQILDTLNLSVLSEKERAHYCLLRVKVKDMARQNDEESDSLLQVAENYFVGSKEKYFEATTYFFLARQSTCKGEARQVILNYRQKAMQSIEQCQHVDERLIRFSETPISEQDKIDQLKYAIHQKLGMSYGSTGYNEESVAHLKAALQYYTEKQDFKQCMITTYPLGLAYLALEEYDSCQMCFQKGLRDAQVYGSSDDCVFYYICLSMYCIQRVEKQAFSNEEEREQLLHQMIDESREGLSLLGNSTESAHRKGLLENLAEAYYELQQYDSCIYYGTQALEIEDHVFYDNPLLKWLFYSHKALGDSEQAILYAEKMLLVQEKESEDQRAAAEVKSEYEKQMEISQLKAEQQLKRYRLYLGVALLALVLLVVIVLVLRYRKNKELEALKSREAQLRLQGALEKATLHSWQVLQQQALAIYQSEQKDKLKQILEAFDKAYPQAKKKLQTVCPDLSETERNLAILTLLRFRSKEEANLLNLSENTVRKYRSTLNKKLDFNLFSDLVG
;
A
#
# COMPACT_ATOMS: atom_id res chain seq x y z
N MET A 1 17.19 -74.83 -17.31
CA MET A 1 16.87 -73.74 -18.27
C MET A 1 15.52 -73.14 -17.90
N LYS A 2 15.51 -72.03 -17.23
CA LYS A 2 14.44 -71.02 -17.05
C LYS A 2 14.72 -70.23 -15.78
N PRO A 3 15.55 -69.18 -15.85
CA PRO A 3 15.18 -67.95 -15.19
C PRO A 3 15.62 -66.66 -15.94
N VAL A 4 15.89 -66.73 -17.25
CA VAL A 4 16.39 -65.55 -17.98
C VAL A 4 15.29 -64.71 -18.61
N PHE A 5 14.04 -65.22 -18.66
CA PHE A 5 12.94 -64.53 -19.33
C PHE A 5 12.21 -63.45 -18.49
N TRP A 6 12.39 -63.46 -17.17
CA TRP A 6 11.73 -62.50 -16.27
C TRP A 6 12.52 -61.22 -16.01
N ILE A 7 13.85 -61.22 -16.21
CA ILE A 7 14.68 -60.01 -16.02
C ILE A 7 14.53 -59.04 -17.19
N GLY A 8 14.25 -59.55 -18.39
CA GLY A 8 13.98 -58.69 -19.56
C GLY A 8 12.64 -57.95 -19.50
N LEU A 9 11.63 -58.50 -18.83
CA LEU A 9 10.30 -57.89 -18.75
C LEU A 9 10.23 -56.78 -17.68
N VAL A 10 11.01 -56.84 -16.62
CA VAL A 10 11.10 -55.79 -15.59
C VAL A 10 11.90 -54.59 -16.08
N PHE A 11 12.90 -54.82 -16.95
CA PHE A 11 13.63 -53.70 -17.59
C PHE A 11 12.83 -52.98 -18.70
N ALA A 12 11.92 -53.69 -19.39
CA ALA A 12 11.07 -53.08 -20.42
C ALA A 12 9.92 -52.26 -19.82
N ILE A 13 9.48 -52.56 -18.58
CA ILE A 13 8.44 -51.77 -17.89
C ILE A 13 9.05 -50.54 -17.22
N GLY A 14 10.35 -50.54 -16.87
CA GLY A 14 11.05 -49.39 -16.30
C GLY A 14 11.38 -48.29 -17.30
N LEU A 15 11.32 -48.54 -18.60
CA LEU A 15 11.67 -47.56 -19.64
C LEU A 15 10.44 -46.84 -20.25
N VAL A 16 9.22 -47.19 -19.84
CA VAL A 16 7.98 -46.53 -20.33
C VAL A 16 7.49 -45.40 -19.41
N ALA A 17 8.14 -45.18 -18.26
CA ALA A 17 7.60 -44.30 -17.21
C ALA A 17 8.28 -42.93 -17.07
N CYS A 18 9.10 -42.49 -18.02
CA CYS A 18 9.57 -41.11 -18.03
C CYS A 18 9.42 -40.52 -19.42
N LYS A 19 8.17 -40.20 -19.82
CA LYS A 19 8.02 -39.08 -20.73
C LYS A 19 8.44 -37.84 -19.95
N PRO A 20 9.46 -37.07 -20.39
CA PRO A 20 9.77 -35.80 -19.77
C PRO A 20 8.46 -35.00 -19.80
N THR A 21 7.97 -34.62 -18.65
CA THR A 21 6.87 -33.64 -18.57
C THR A 21 7.31 -32.44 -19.39
N PRO A 22 6.48 -31.94 -20.31
CA PRO A 22 6.83 -30.74 -21.07
C PRO A 22 7.22 -29.65 -20.05
N PRO A 23 8.26 -28.85 -20.35
CA PRO A 23 8.62 -27.75 -19.47
C PRO A 23 7.38 -26.92 -19.18
N PRO A 24 7.20 -26.43 -17.95
CA PRO A 24 6.05 -25.61 -17.61
C PRO A 24 6.02 -24.38 -18.53
N PRO A 25 4.85 -23.86 -18.89
CA PRO A 25 4.73 -22.62 -19.66
C PRO A 25 5.58 -21.51 -19.00
N GLU A 26 6.23 -20.68 -19.78
CA GLU A 26 7.12 -19.61 -19.27
C GLU A 26 6.38 -18.64 -18.34
N GLU A 27 5.10 -18.40 -18.61
CA GLU A 27 4.21 -17.63 -17.72
C GLU A 27 4.10 -18.24 -16.32
N ASP A 28 3.93 -19.55 -16.20
CA ASP A 28 3.86 -20.25 -14.92
C ASP A 28 5.22 -20.23 -14.18
N MET A 29 6.33 -20.15 -14.92
CA MET A 29 7.66 -20.05 -14.32
C MET A 29 7.86 -18.74 -13.57
N LEU A 30 7.30 -17.60 -14.04
CA LEU A 30 7.33 -16.32 -13.31
C LEU A 30 6.69 -16.46 -11.93
N TYR A 31 5.51 -17.06 -11.87
CA TYR A 31 4.79 -17.21 -10.60
C TYR A 31 5.45 -18.23 -9.67
N ARG A 32 6.10 -19.25 -10.22
CA ARG A 32 6.92 -20.19 -9.42
C ARG A 32 8.11 -19.45 -8.82
N VAL A 33 8.86 -18.70 -9.61
CA VAL A 33 9.99 -17.89 -9.12
C VAL A 33 9.53 -16.89 -8.05
N GLU A 34 8.39 -16.24 -8.22
CA GLU A 34 7.78 -15.36 -7.23
C GLU A 34 7.55 -16.04 -5.87
N CYS A 35 7.34 -17.35 -5.86
CA CYS A 35 7.07 -18.07 -4.61
C CYS A 35 8.33 -18.50 -3.86
N PHE A 36 9.48 -18.67 -4.54
CA PHE A 36 10.70 -19.17 -3.88
C PHE A 36 11.90 -18.22 -3.90
N PHE A 37 11.83 -17.07 -4.61
CA PHE A 37 12.99 -16.18 -4.77
C PHE A 37 13.60 -15.70 -3.44
N GLN A 38 12.81 -15.63 -2.38
CA GLN A 38 13.29 -15.22 -1.06
C GLN A 38 14.21 -16.26 -0.42
N SER A 39 13.96 -17.55 -0.66
CA SER A 39 14.80 -18.64 -0.14
C SER A 39 16.02 -18.90 -1.01
N ASN A 40 15.97 -18.60 -2.31
CA ASN A 40 17.07 -18.84 -3.25
C ASN A 40 17.11 -17.79 -4.38
N PRO A 41 17.62 -16.56 -4.09
CA PRO A 41 17.64 -15.48 -5.06
C PRO A 41 18.56 -15.77 -6.27
N ASP A 42 19.66 -16.48 -6.10
CA ASP A 42 20.57 -16.81 -7.21
C ASP A 42 19.92 -17.74 -8.23
N SER A 43 19.26 -18.80 -7.77
CA SER A 43 18.50 -19.68 -8.65
C SER A 43 17.33 -18.97 -9.30
N ALA A 44 16.66 -18.06 -8.59
CA ALA A 44 15.58 -17.24 -9.13
C ALA A 44 16.09 -16.37 -10.29
N MET A 45 17.25 -15.72 -10.11
CA MET A 45 17.86 -14.90 -11.17
C MET A 45 18.24 -15.72 -12.38
N GLN A 46 18.89 -16.89 -12.19
CA GLN A 46 19.24 -17.78 -13.29
C GLN A 46 18.03 -18.20 -14.12
N ILE A 47 16.92 -18.53 -13.47
CA ILE A 47 15.67 -18.88 -14.17
C ILE A 47 15.15 -17.67 -14.97
N LEU A 48 15.10 -16.48 -14.35
CA LEU A 48 14.65 -15.26 -15.02
C LEU A 48 15.48 -14.93 -16.26
N ASP A 49 16.80 -15.16 -16.22
CA ASP A 49 17.70 -14.93 -17.34
C ASP A 49 17.48 -15.90 -18.53
N THR A 50 16.85 -17.08 -18.30
CA THR A 50 16.55 -18.06 -19.34
C THR A 50 15.19 -17.88 -19.99
N LEU A 51 14.31 -17.03 -19.44
CA LEU A 51 12.95 -16.86 -19.95
C LEU A 51 12.92 -16.15 -21.31
N ASN A 52 12.12 -16.66 -22.22
CA ASN A 52 11.87 -16.04 -23.51
C ASN A 52 10.79 -14.94 -23.41
N LEU A 53 11.22 -13.69 -23.28
CA LEU A 53 10.31 -12.55 -23.09
C LEU A 53 9.38 -12.29 -24.28
N SER A 54 9.66 -12.88 -25.46
CA SER A 54 8.83 -12.65 -26.66
C SER A 54 7.47 -13.36 -26.61
N VAL A 55 7.35 -14.41 -25.79
CA VAL A 55 6.10 -15.17 -25.64
C VAL A 55 5.21 -14.63 -24.49
N LEU A 56 5.75 -13.75 -23.64
CA LEU A 56 5.04 -13.19 -22.51
C LEU A 56 4.08 -12.08 -22.94
N SER A 57 2.90 -12.05 -22.36
CA SER A 57 1.96 -10.92 -22.47
C SER A 57 2.55 -9.63 -21.85
N GLU A 58 1.92 -8.49 -22.09
CA GLU A 58 2.34 -7.21 -21.47
C GLU A 58 2.30 -7.28 -19.94
N LYS A 59 1.26 -7.91 -19.37
CA LYS A 59 1.15 -8.16 -17.91
C LYS A 59 2.35 -8.95 -17.40
N GLU A 60 2.67 -10.04 -18.06
CA GLU A 60 3.74 -10.94 -17.62
C GLU A 60 5.12 -10.33 -17.83
N ARG A 61 5.32 -9.53 -18.86
CA ARG A 61 6.55 -8.72 -19.01
C ARG A 61 6.70 -7.70 -17.88
N ALA A 62 5.63 -7.01 -17.50
CA ALA A 62 5.64 -6.10 -16.36
C ALA A 62 5.90 -6.85 -15.05
N HIS A 63 5.30 -8.04 -14.87
CA HIS A 63 5.56 -8.91 -13.72
C HIS A 63 7.03 -9.41 -13.71
N TYR A 64 7.56 -9.84 -14.84
CA TYR A 64 8.98 -10.21 -14.98
C TYR A 64 9.90 -9.06 -14.52
N CYS A 65 9.65 -7.84 -14.99
CA CYS A 65 10.44 -6.67 -14.61
C CYS A 65 10.38 -6.41 -13.10
N LEU A 66 9.19 -6.45 -12.51
CA LEU A 66 8.99 -6.27 -11.08
C LEU A 66 9.67 -7.38 -10.27
N LEU A 67 9.53 -8.63 -10.70
CA LEU A 67 10.14 -9.78 -10.03
C LEU A 67 11.67 -9.73 -10.10
N ARG A 68 12.24 -9.33 -11.24
CA ARG A 68 13.68 -9.13 -11.38
C ARG A 68 14.22 -8.08 -10.40
N VAL A 69 13.50 -6.98 -10.21
CA VAL A 69 13.85 -5.97 -9.18
C VAL A 69 13.78 -6.57 -7.78
N LYS A 70 12.75 -7.37 -7.47
CA LYS A 70 12.61 -8.04 -6.16
C LYS A 70 13.79 -8.95 -5.86
N VAL A 71 14.22 -9.74 -6.86
CA VAL A 71 15.38 -10.66 -6.72
C VAL A 71 16.67 -9.86 -6.56
N LYS A 72 16.90 -8.80 -7.36
CA LYS A 72 18.06 -7.91 -7.21
C LYS A 72 18.12 -7.24 -5.85
N ASP A 73 16.99 -6.80 -5.33
CA ASP A 73 16.90 -6.17 -4.01
C ASP A 73 17.30 -7.15 -2.89
N MET A 74 16.85 -8.41 -2.98
CA MET A 74 17.28 -9.47 -2.04
C MET A 74 18.79 -9.72 -2.08
N ALA A 75 19.39 -9.66 -3.28
CA ALA A 75 20.82 -9.80 -3.49
C ALA A 75 21.62 -8.53 -3.17
N ARG A 76 20.98 -7.44 -2.75
CA ARG A 76 21.57 -6.07 -2.55
C ARG A 76 22.28 -5.53 -3.80
N GLN A 77 21.75 -5.83 -4.97
CA GLN A 77 22.29 -5.47 -6.31
C GLN A 77 21.40 -4.45 -7.02
N ASN A 78 20.85 -3.49 -6.27
CA ASN A 78 20.06 -2.41 -6.86
C ASN A 78 20.98 -1.47 -7.67
N ASP A 79 20.63 -1.25 -8.92
CA ASP A 79 21.38 -0.50 -9.92
C ASP A 79 20.44 0.33 -10.83
N GLU A 80 21.00 1.00 -11.83
CA GLU A 80 20.24 1.77 -12.83
C GLU A 80 19.31 0.89 -13.70
N GLU A 81 19.64 -0.40 -13.89
CA GLU A 81 18.74 -1.34 -14.57
C GLU A 81 17.43 -1.49 -13.81
N SER A 82 17.49 -1.52 -12.46
CA SER A 82 16.32 -1.62 -11.60
C SER A 82 15.31 -0.47 -11.82
N ASP A 83 15.79 0.73 -12.14
CA ASP A 83 14.92 1.87 -12.48
C ASP A 83 14.15 1.64 -13.77
N SER A 84 14.86 1.19 -14.81
CA SER A 84 14.24 0.92 -16.10
C SER A 84 13.20 -0.22 -16.00
N LEU A 85 13.49 -1.24 -15.20
CA LEU A 85 12.57 -2.35 -14.93
C LEU A 85 11.34 -1.87 -14.14
N LEU A 86 11.53 -1.03 -13.10
CA LEU A 86 10.42 -0.46 -12.34
C LEU A 86 9.56 0.47 -13.19
N GLN A 87 10.14 1.21 -14.12
CA GLN A 87 9.39 2.05 -15.05
C GLN A 87 8.43 1.22 -15.94
N VAL A 88 8.86 0.04 -16.38
CA VAL A 88 7.98 -0.88 -17.15
C VAL A 88 6.84 -1.37 -16.27
N ALA A 89 7.13 -1.78 -15.02
CA ALA A 89 6.12 -2.23 -14.08
C ALA A 89 5.14 -1.09 -13.71
N GLU A 90 5.65 0.12 -13.47
CA GLU A 90 4.85 1.30 -13.18
C GLU A 90 3.89 1.63 -14.32
N ASN A 91 4.39 1.69 -15.57
CA ASN A 91 3.59 2.00 -16.75
C ASN A 91 2.42 1.01 -16.97
N TYR A 92 2.58 -0.24 -16.55
CA TYR A 92 1.53 -1.25 -16.70
C TYR A 92 0.61 -1.36 -15.49
N PHE A 93 1.16 -1.46 -14.27
CA PHE A 93 0.37 -1.78 -13.08
C PHE A 93 -0.31 -0.57 -12.45
N VAL A 94 0.29 0.63 -12.54
CA VAL A 94 -0.31 1.83 -11.94
C VAL A 94 -1.61 2.21 -12.65
N GLY A 95 -2.67 2.32 -11.86
CA GLY A 95 -4.02 2.57 -12.37
C GLY A 95 -4.73 1.36 -12.97
N SER A 96 -4.08 0.18 -12.97
CA SER A 96 -4.70 -1.07 -13.44
C SER A 96 -5.65 -1.67 -12.41
N LYS A 97 -6.31 -2.78 -12.79
CA LYS A 97 -7.14 -3.58 -11.87
C LYS A 97 -6.29 -4.51 -10.97
N GLU A 98 -5.02 -4.69 -11.29
CA GLU A 98 -4.09 -5.59 -10.61
C GLU A 98 -3.53 -4.94 -9.33
N LYS A 99 -4.39 -4.67 -8.35
CA LYS A 99 -4.06 -3.89 -7.15
C LYS A 99 -2.92 -4.46 -6.30
N TYR A 100 -2.76 -5.77 -6.27
CA TYR A 100 -1.62 -6.41 -5.62
C TYR A 100 -0.28 -6.02 -6.26
N PHE A 101 -0.20 -6.09 -7.59
CA PHE A 101 1.01 -5.72 -8.33
C PHE A 101 1.24 -4.20 -8.34
N GLU A 102 0.19 -3.40 -8.38
CA GLU A 102 0.28 -1.94 -8.22
C GLU A 102 0.89 -1.57 -6.87
N ALA A 103 0.38 -2.16 -5.77
CA ALA A 103 0.92 -1.96 -4.43
C ALA A 103 2.39 -2.41 -4.33
N THR A 104 2.71 -3.57 -4.92
CA THR A 104 4.08 -4.09 -4.97
C THR A 104 5.01 -3.15 -5.74
N THR A 105 4.54 -2.59 -6.86
CA THR A 105 5.31 -1.64 -7.68
C THR A 105 5.64 -0.39 -6.88
N TYR A 106 4.67 0.23 -6.22
CA TYR A 106 4.90 1.39 -5.37
C TYR A 106 5.82 1.08 -4.17
N PHE A 107 5.71 -0.12 -3.60
CA PHE A 107 6.59 -0.56 -2.52
C PHE A 107 8.06 -0.59 -2.96
N PHE A 108 8.34 -1.12 -4.16
CA PHE A 108 9.70 -1.18 -4.69
C PHE A 108 10.20 0.16 -5.26
N LEU A 109 9.33 1.02 -5.79
CA LEU A 109 9.67 2.41 -6.10
C LEU A 109 10.13 3.16 -4.85
N ALA A 110 9.41 3.04 -3.73
CA ALA A 110 9.83 3.62 -2.47
C ALA A 110 11.19 3.07 -1.99
N ARG A 111 11.45 1.78 -2.19
CA ARG A 111 12.70 1.16 -1.80
C ARG A 111 13.87 1.64 -2.66
N GLN A 112 13.66 1.71 -3.97
CA GLN A 112 14.67 2.23 -4.91
C GLN A 112 15.00 3.70 -4.62
N SER A 113 13.97 4.54 -4.35
CA SER A 113 14.15 5.92 -3.90
C SER A 113 14.97 6.01 -2.60
N THR A 114 14.77 5.03 -1.68
CA THR A 114 15.58 4.94 -0.46
C THR A 114 17.04 4.63 -0.77
N CYS A 115 17.31 3.69 -1.68
CA CYS A 115 18.68 3.33 -2.09
C CYS A 115 19.42 4.49 -2.77
N LYS A 116 18.68 5.35 -3.49
CA LYS A 116 19.21 6.56 -4.14
C LYS A 116 19.39 7.75 -3.20
N GLY A 117 18.93 7.65 -1.96
CA GLY A 117 18.96 8.77 -1.01
C GLY A 117 18.00 9.91 -1.40
N GLU A 118 16.91 9.61 -2.08
CA GLU A 118 15.91 10.62 -2.44
C GLU A 118 15.24 11.24 -1.21
N ALA A 119 14.59 12.38 -1.39
CA ALA A 119 13.93 13.10 -0.31
C ALA A 119 12.92 12.19 0.43
N ARG A 120 12.95 12.21 1.77
CA ARG A 120 12.09 11.39 2.63
C ARG A 120 10.60 11.50 2.28
N GLN A 121 10.17 12.68 1.82
CA GLN A 121 8.78 12.92 1.41
C GLN A 121 8.39 12.14 0.15
N VAL A 122 9.30 11.96 -0.80
CA VAL A 122 9.08 11.16 -2.02
C VAL A 122 8.88 9.70 -1.65
N ILE A 123 9.75 9.18 -0.78
CA ILE A 123 9.67 7.81 -0.27
C ILE A 123 8.36 7.58 0.49
N LEU A 124 7.98 8.52 1.36
CA LEU A 124 6.71 8.46 2.10
C LEU A 124 5.50 8.43 1.15
N ASN A 125 5.50 9.26 0.12
CA ASN A 125 4.42 9.32 -0.86
C ASN A 125 4.23 7.98 -1.60
N TYR A 126 5.32 7.34 -2.05
CA TYR A 126 5.23 6.03 -2.68
C TYR A 126 4.68 4.96 -1.71
N ARG A 127 5.10 4.99 -0.44
CA ARG A 127 4.59 4.06 0.59
C ARG A 127 3.11 4.26 0.89
N GLN A 128 2.64 5.51 0.91
CA GLN A 128 1.22 5.83 1.05
C GLN A 128 0.40 5.31 -0.16
N LYS A 129 0.91 5.49 -1.38
CA LYS A 129 0.27 4.94 -2.60
C LYS A 129 0.23 3.41 -2.56
N ALA A 130 1.30 2.76 -2.10
CA ALA A 130 1.31 1.31 -1.92
C ALA A 130 0.21 0.86 -0.94
N MET A 131 0.02 1.59 0.17
CA MET A 131 -1.04 1.32 1.15
C MET A 131 -2.42 1.48 0.53
N GLN A 132 -2.67 2.59 -0.17
CA GLN A 132 -3.95 2.82 -0.86
C GLN A 132 -4.29 1.72 -1.87
N SER A 133 -3.29 1.23 -2.61
CA SER A 133 -3.50 0.17 -3.60
C SER A 133 -3.80 -1.16 -2.93
N ILE A 134 -3.08 -1.53 -1.86
CA ILE A 134 -3.30 -2.82 -1.17
C ILE A 134 -4.63 -2.84 -0.41
N GLU A 135 -5.10 -1.71 0.12
CA GLU A 135 -6.42 -1.60 0.74
C GLU A 135 -7.57 -1.78 -0.25
N GLN A 136 -7.36 -1.48 -1.53
CA GLN A 136 -8.31 -1.71 -2.61
C GLN A 136 -8.19 -3.12 -3.21
N CYS A 137 -7.20 -3.91 -2.78
CA CYS A 137 -6.95 -5.24 -3.30
C CYS A 137 -7.99 -6.22 -2.73
N GLN A 138 -8.79 -6.81 -3.61
CA GLN A 138 -9.77 -7.84 -3.26
C GLN A 138 -9.34 -9.22 -3.73
N HIS A 139 -8.49 -9.28 -4.76
CA HIS A 139 -8.05 -10.51 -5.40
C HIS A 139 -6.58 -10.44 -5.79
N VAL A 140 -5.90 -11.57 -5.70
CA VAL A 140 -4.55 -11.78 -6.25
C VAL A 140 -4.60 -12.82 -7.37
N ASP A 141 -3.60 -12.83 -8.23
CA ASP A 141 -3.49 -13.87 -9.27
C ASP A 141 -3.39 -15.26 -8.61
N GLU A 142 -4.31 -16.16 -8.98
CA GLU A 142 -4.41 -17.50 -8.37
C GLU A 142 -3.10 -18.31 -8.45
N ARG A 143 -2.25 -18.01 -9.43
CA ARG A 143 -0.94 -18.65 -9.60
C ARG A 143 0.01 -18.32 -8.44
N LEU A 144 -0.12 -17.14 -7.81
CA LEU A 144 0.64 -16.76 -6.61
C LEU A 144 0.30 -17.63 -5.38
N ILE A 145 -0.89 -18.22 -5.38
CA ILE A 145 -1.35 -19.13 -4.32
C ILE A 145 -1.04 -20.56 -4.71
N ARG A 146 -1.33 -20.95 -5.96
CA ARG A 146 -1.16 -22.30 -6.48
C ARG A 146 0.29 -22.79 -6.42
N PHE A 147 1.26 -21.92 -6.66
CA PHE A 147 2.70 -22.27 -6.64
C PHE A 147 3.40 -21.98 -5.33
N SER A 148 2.69 -21.50 -4.31
CA SER A 148 3.28 -21.31 -2.98
C SER A 148 3.79 -22.62 -2.40
N GLU A 149 5.00 -22.61 -1.83
CA GLU A 149 5.62 -23.78 -1.19
C GLU A 149 4.82 -24.27 0.03
N THR A 150 4.13 -23.34 0.69
CA THR A 150 3.23 -23.65 1.81
C THR A 150 1.80 -23.25 1.44
N PRO A 151 0.79 -24.00 1.90
CA PRO A 151 -0.60 -23.59 1.70
C PRO A 151 -0.85 -22.19 2.26
N ILE A 152 -1.27 -21.28 1.41
CA ILE A 152 -1.55 -19.89 1.77
C ILE A 152 -2.91 -19.47 1.18
N SER A 153 -3.70 -18.73 1.93
CA SER A 153 -4.93 -18.15 1.42
C SER A 153 -4.65 -16.86 0.62
N GLU A 154 -5.62 -16.46 -0.20
CA GLU A 154 -5.59 -15.18 -0.91
C GLU A 154 -5.45 -14.01 0.07
N GLN A 155 -6.21 -14.04 1.17
CA GLN A 155 -6.16 -13.03 2.21
C GLN A 155 -4.79 -12.98 2.89
N ASP A 156 -4.19 -14.14 3.21
CA ASP A 156 -2.84 -14.17 3.80
C ASP A 156 -1.80 -13.56 2.86
N LYS A 157 -1.94 -13.76 1.53
CA LYS A 157 -1.03 -13.17 0.55
C LYS A 157 -1.15 -11.65 0.50
N ILE A 158 -2.38 -11.13 0.56
CA ILE A 158 -2.67 -9.69 0.65
C ILE A 158 -2.11 -9.14 1.96
N ASP A 159 -2.37 -9.81 3.09
CA ASP A 159 -1.93 -9.38 4.41
C ASP A 159 -0.41 -9.35 4.54
N GLN A 160 0.31 -10.33 3.99
CA GLN A 160 1.78 -10.30 3.97
C GLN A 160 2.32 -9.00 3.37
N LEU A 161 1.82 -8.58 2.21
CA LEU A 161 2.24 -7.35 1.58
C LEU A 161 1.75 -6.12 2.37
N LYS A 162 0.50 -6.12 2.82
CA LYS A 162 -0.10 -5.03 3.58
C LYS A 162 0.71 -4.71 4.83
N TYR A 163 1.07 -5.70 5.64
CA TYR A 163 1.81 -5.47 6.87
C TYR A 163 3.29 -5.17 6.64
N ALA A 164 3.87 -5.65 5.54
CA ALA A 164 5.18 -5.18 5.09
C ALA A 164 5.15 -3.69 4.70
N ILE A 165 4.08 -3.23 4.06
CA ILE A 165 3.87 -1.81 3.77
C ILE A 165 3.66 -1.03 5.07
N HIS A 166 2.84 -1.51 6.02
CA HIS A 166 2.67 -0.90 7.35
C HIS A 166 4.02 -0.69 8.04
N GLN A 167 4.86 -1.72 8.09
CA GLN A 167 6.18 -1.64 8.71
C GLN A 167 7.03 -0.53 8.07
N LYS A 168 7.14 -0.52 6.73
CA LYS A 168 7.96 0.48 6.02
C LYS A 168 7.36 1.88 6.07
N LEU A 169 6.04 1.99 6.06
CA LEU A 169 5.33 3.26 6.19
C LEU A 169 5.54 3.85 7.59
N GLY A 170 5.43 3.04 8.64
CA GLY A 170 5.73 3.46 10.00
C GLY A 170 7.16 3.95 10.17
N MET A 171 8.15 3.24 9.60
CA MET A 171 9.55 3.70 9.57
C MET A 171 9.70 5.05 8.85
N SER A 172 8.96 5.27 7.74
CA SER A 172 8.99 6.56 7.04
C SER A 172 8.39 7.69 7.88
N TYR A 173 7.26 7.45 8.52
CA TYR A 173 6.64 8.45 9.39
C TYR A 173 7.58 8.84 10.54
N GLY A 174 8.20 7.87 11.21
CA GLY A 174 9.19 8.14 12.25
C GLY A 174 10.36 8.98 11.75
N SER A 175 10.90 8.68 10.56
CA SER A 175 12.01 9.44 9.97
C SER A 175 11.63 10.86 9.51
N THR A 176 10.34 11.15 9.39
CA THR A 176 9.81 12.48 9.02
C THR A 176 9.17 13.22 10.20
N GLY A 177 9.24 12.66 11.41
CA GLY A 177 8.77 13.29 12.65
C GLY A 177 7.27 13.07 12.95
N TYR A 178 6.55 12.30 12.14
CA TYR A 178 5.15 11.92 12.39
C TYR A 178 5.11 10.67 13.30
N ASN A 179 5.46 10.86 14.57
CA ASN A 179 5.73 9.75 15.48
C ASN A 179 4.45 9.00 15.92
N GLU A 180 3.31 9.66 16.03
CA GLU A 180 2.03 9.03 16.35
C GLU A 180 1.58 8.09 15.23
N GLU A 181 1.67 8.53 13.98
CA GLU A 181 1.38 7.71 12.80
C GLU A 181 2.38 6.56 12.68
N SER A 182 3.66 6.81 12.98
CA SER A 182 4.69 5.79 13.04
C SER A 182 4.29 4.67 14.02
N VAL A 183 3.93 5.03 15.24
CA VAL A 183 3.48 4.07 16.29
C VAL A 183 2.28 3.28 15.82
N ALA A 184 1.26 3.93 15.23
CA ALA A 184 0.05 3.25 14.76
C ALA A 184 0.37 2.18 13.71
N HIS A 185 1.18 2.53 12.71
CA HIS A 185 1.55 1.61 11.63
C HIS A 185 2.48 0.48 12.11
N LEU A 186 3.47 0.79 12.94
CA LEU A 186 4.40 -0.22 13.47
C LEU A 186 3.71 -1.18 14.44
N LYS A 187 2.77 -0.72 15.26
CA LYS A 187 1.94 -1.61 16.11
C LYS A 187 1.14 -2.60 15.27
N ALA A 188 0.49 -2.13 14.21
CA ALA A 188 -0.27 -3.01 13.32
C ALA A 188 0.62 -4.09 12.69
N ALA A 189 1.81 -3.70 12.20
CA ALA A 189 2.76 -4.65 11.64
C ALA A 189 3.28 -5.63 12.70
N LEU A 190 3.64 -5.15 13.89
CA LEU A 190 4.17 -5.99 14.98
C LEU A 190 3.13 -7.00 15.46
N GLN A 191 1.86 -6.61 15.56
CA GLN A 191 0.77 -7.52 15.91
C GLN A 191 0.68 -8.67 14.91
N TYR A 192 0.63 -8.36 13.62
CA TYR A 192 0.57 -9.35 12.55
C TYR A 192 1.76 -10.32 12.59
N TYR A 193 2.99 -9.81 12.68
CA TYR A 193 4.18 -10.67 12.74
C TYR A 193 4.22 -11.53 14.00
N THR A 194 3.71 -11.02 15.13
CA THR A 194 3.59 -11.79 16.37
C THR A 194 2.60 -12.95 16.20
N GLU A 195 1.42 -12.69 15.59
CA GLU A 195 0.41 -13.73 15.30
C GLU A 195 0.94 -14.80 14.33
N LYS A 196 1.77 -14.39 13.36
CA LYS A 196 2.42 -15.29 12.39
C LYS A 196 3.70 -15.95 12.95
N GLN A 197 4.14 -15.61 14.16
CA GLN A 197 5.39 -16.09 14.78
C GLN A 197 6.65 -15.79 13.93
N ASP A 198 6.59 -14.70 13.15
CA ASP A 198 7.74 -14.20 12.39
C ASP A 198 8.61 -13.30 13.30
N PHE A 199 9.39 -13.97 14.16
CA PHE A 199 10.20 -13.27 15.16
C PHE A 199 11.28 -12.36 14.54
N LYS A 200 11.76 -12.69 13.35
CA LYS A 200 12.68 -11.83 12.61
C LYS A 200 12.05 -10.49 12.25
N GLN A 201 10.83 -10.50 11.70
CA GLN A 201 10.10 -9.28 11.40
C GLN A 201 9.64 -8.57 12.68
N CYS A 202 9.35 -9.31 13.75
CA CYS A 202 9.07 -8.72 15.06
C CYS A 202 10.26 -7.87 15.53
N MET A 203 11.48 -8.38 15.52
CA MET A 203 12.69 -7.63 15.88
C MET A 203 12.85 -6.39 15.00
N ILE A 204 12.81 -6.53 13.67
CA ILE A 204 12.94 -5.42 12.72
C ILE A 204 11.88 -4.32 12.98
N THR A 205 10.69 -4.68 13.46
CA THR A 205 9.58 -3.75 13.71
C THR A 205 9.67 -3.12 15.09
N THR A 206 10.17 -3.85 16.08
CA THR A 206 10.22 -3.42 17.48
C THR A 206 11.20 -2.24 17.68
N TYR A 207 12.31 -2.23 16.96
CA TYR A 207 13.29 -1.14 17.04
C TYR A 207 12.71 0.22 16.62
N PRO A 208 12.20 0.41 15.39
CA PRO A 208 11.63 1.70 14.99
C PRO A 208 10.40 2.09 15.84
N LEU A 209 9.66 1.12 16.37
CA LEU A 209 8.56 1.39 17.30
C LEU A 209 9.11 1.97 18.63
N GLY A 210 10.18 1.41 19.17
CA GLY A 210 10.85 1.94 20.34
C GLY A 210 11.37 3.36 20.12
N LEU A 211 11.97 3.65 18.95
CA LEU A 211 12.41 4.99 18.58
C LEU A 211 11.24 6.00 18.48
N ALA A 212 10.11 5.57 17.90
CA ALA A 212 8.93 6.42 17.81
C ALA A 212 8.38 6.77 19.21
N TYR A 213 8.35 5.80 20.14
CA TYR A 213 8.00 6.07 21.53
C TYR A 213 9.00 6.97 22.24
N LEU A 214 10.30 6.76 21.98
CA LEU A 214 11.33 7.63 22.54
C LEU A 214 11.14 9.08 22.10
N ALA A 215 10.84 9.31 20.83
CA ALA A 215 10.58 10.63 20.27
C ALA A 215 9.27 11.27 20.81
N LEU A 216 8.32 10.46 21.27
CA LEU A 216 7.09 10.90 21.96
C LEU A 216 7.28 11.04 23.48
N GLU A 217 8.49 10.78 24.00
CA GLU A 217 8.80 10.76 25.43
C GLU A 217 7.98 9.73 26.23
N GLU A 218 7.44 8.70 25.53
CA GLU A 218 6.77 7.55 26.12
C GLU A 218 7.80 6.50 26.58
N TYR A 219 8.56 6.83 27.61
CA TYR A 219 9.73 6.07 28.04
C TYR A 219 9.43 4.63 28.44
N ASP A 220 8.32 4.37 29.12
CA ASP A 220 7.92 3.01 29.52
C ASP A 220 7.65 2.12 28.29
N SER A 221 6.93 2.67 27.31
CA SER A 221 6.64 1.99 26.05
C SER A 221 7.91 1.73 25.24
N CYS A 222 8.84 2.68 25.21
CA CYS A 222 10.16 2.56 24.58
C CYS A 222 10.97 1.43 25.22
N GLN A 223 11.11 1.43 26.54
CA GLN A 223 11.84 0.41 27.29
C GLN A 223 11.26 -0.98 27.05
N MET A 224 9.94 -1.12 27.12
CA MET A 224 9.24 -2.38 26.84
C MET A 224 9.55 -2.91 25.42
N CYS A 225 9.58 -2.01 24.43
CA CYS A 225 9.94 -2.38 23.04
C CYS A 225 11.37 -2.92 22.98
N PHE A 226 12.37 -2.19 23.48
CA PHE A 226 13.77 -2.62 23.40
C PHE A 226 14.04 -3.88 24.20
N GLN A 227 13.44 -4.02 25.40
CA GLN A 227 13.53 -5.25 26.17
C GLN A 227 12.86 -6.44 25.49
N LYS A 228 11.71 -6.23 24.80
CA LYS A 228 11.09 -7.27 23.99
C LYS A 228 11.99 -7.67 22.84
N GLY A 229 12.54 -6.67 22.13
CA GLY A 229 13.47 -6.92 21.02
C GLY A 229 14.71 -7.72 21.47
N LEU A 230 15.29 -7.39 22.63
CA LEU A 230 16.42 -8.12 23.19
C LEU A 230 16.04 -9.59 23.52
N ARG A 231 14.89 -9.81 24.17
CA ARG A 231 14.42 -11.19 24.45
C ARG A 231 14.21 -11.99 23.17
N ASP A 232 13.61 -11.37 22.15
CA ASP A 232 13.40 -12.03 20.85
C ASP A 232 14.75 -12.31 20.16
N ALA A 233 15.73 -11.40 20.27
CA ALA A 233 17.10 -11.58 19.75
C ALA A 233 17.86 -12.70 20.48
N GLN A 234 17.73 -12.82 21.78
CA GLN A 234 18.35 -13.88 22.58
C GLN A 234 17.84 -15.29 22.21
N VAL A 235 16.60 -15.41 21.77
CA VAL A 235 15.98 -16.71 21.45
C VAL A 235 16.07 -17.05 19.97
N TYR A 236 15.87 -16.07 19.10
CA TYR A 236 15.68 -16.26 17.65
C TYR A 236 16.70 -15.50 16.78
N GLY A 237 17.48 -14.61 17.37
CA GLY A 237 18.45 -13.76 16.67
C GLY A 237 19.88 -14.28 16.74
N SER A 238 20.78 -13.41 16.30
CA SER A 238 22.23 -13.58 16.39
C SER A 238 22.79 -12.81 17.60
N SER A 239 24.08 -13.03 17.90
CA SER A 239 24.79 -12.21 18.88
C SER A 239 24.78 -10.73 18.50
N ASP A 240 24.88 -10.40 17.19
CA ASP A 240 24.85 -9.04 16.69
C ASP A 240 23.50 -8.38 16.92
N ASP A 241 22.39 -9.14 16.78
CA ASP A 241 21.05 -8.65 17.10
C ASP A 241 20.91 -8.32 18.60
N CYS A 242 21.50 -9.16 19.47
CA CYS A 242 21.52 -8.89 20.91
C CYS A 242 22.34 -7.62 21.23
N VAL A 243 23.55 -7.50 20.65
CA VAL A 243 24.39 -6.31 20.80
C VAL A 243 23.65 -5.04 20.36
N PHE A 244 22.97 -5.12 19.24
CA PHE A 244 22.16 -4.00 18.73
C PHE A 244 21.10 -3.55 19.75
N TYR A 245 20.38 -4.49 20.40
CA TYR A 245 19.39 -4.11 21.42
C TYR A 245 20.01 -3.64 22.73
N TYR A 246 21.21 -4.08 23.11
CA TYR A 246 21.95 -3.49 24.22
C TYR A 246 22.33 -2.03 23.94
N ILE A 247 22.73 -1.70 22.72
CA ILE A 247 22.95 -0.31 22.29
C ILE A 247 21.64 0.50 22.40
N CYS A 248 20.52 -0.06 21.96
CA CYS A 248 19.22 0.61 22.05
C CYS A 248 18.80 0.92 23.52
N LEU A 249 19.03 -0.03 24.43
CA LEU A 249 18.75 0.14 25.86
C LEU A 249 19.70 1.19 26.50
N SER A 250 20.96 1.18 26.12
CA SER A 250 21.90 2.23 26.56
C SER A 250 21.48 3.61 26.03
N MET A 251 21.09 3.70 24.77
CA MET A 251 20.56 4.94 24.16
C MET A 251 19.30 5.45 24.86
N TYR A 252 18.41 4.55 25.26
CA TYR A 252 17.23 4.89 26.06
C TYR A 252 17.63 5.52 27.40
N CYS A 253 18.62 4.95 28.11
CA CYS A 253 19.11 5.51 29.38
C CYS A 253 19.71 6.89 29.21
N ILE A 254 20.56 7.09 28.17
CA ILE A 254 21.17 8.38 27.84
C ILE A 254 20.08 9.43 27.60
N GLN A 255 19.13 9.15 26.72
CA GLN A 255 18.07 10.10 26.37
C GLN A 255 17.23 10.51 27.60
N ARG A 256 16.96 9.58 28.53
CA ARG A 256 16.28 9.92 29.79
C ARG A 256 17.12 10.83 30.67
N VAL A 257 18.41 10.60 30.77
CA VAL A 257 19.33 11.45 31.54
C VAL A 257 19.45 12.84 30.91
N GLU A 258 19.69 12.92 29.62
CA GLU A 258 19.78 14.21 28.88
C GLU A 258 18.50 15.04 28.96
N LYS A 259 17.34 14.40 28.88
CA LYS A 259 16.01 15.05 28.96
C LYS A 259 15.58 15.30 30.41
N GLN A 260 16.39 14.94 31.40
CA GLN A 260 16.06 15.02 32.84
C GLN A 260 14.74 14.30 33.17
N ALA A 261 14.46 13.20 32.46
CA ALA A 261 13.25 12.38 32.59
C ALA A 261 13.41 11.33 33.70
N PHE A 262 13.66 11.80 34.93
CA PHE A 262 13.81 11.01 36.15
C PHE A 262 13.22 11.78 37.30
N SER A 263 12.76 11.06 38.35
CA SER A 263 12.04 11.65 39.48
C SER A 263 12.98 12.22 40.55
N ASN A 264 14.19 11.66 40.66
CA ASN A 264 15.19 12.04 41.70
C ASN A 264 16.59 11.59 41.24
N GLU A 265 17.62 12.01 42.01
CA GLU A 265 19.02 11.66 41.70
C GLU A 265 19.30 10.16 41.82
N GLU A 266 18.60 9.44 42.68
CA GLU A 266 18.72 7.99 42.82
C GLU A 266 18.27 7.28 41.52
N GLU A 267 17.19 7.70 40.91
CA GLU A 267 16.72 7.18 39.61
C GLU A 267 17.71 7.53 38.49
N ARG A 268 18.29 8.73 38.51
CA ARG A 268 19.35 9.12 37.57
C ARG A 268 20.56 8.19 37.66
N GLU A 269 21.04 7.93 38.89
CA GLU A 269 22.15 7.00 39.11
C GLU A 269 21.79 5.57 38.66
N GLN A 270 20.58 5.12 38.89
CA GLN A 270 20.09 3.81 38.45
C GLN A 270 20.11 3.71 36.91
N LEU A 271 19.68 4.75 36.19
CA LEU A 271 19.75 4.78 34.72
C LEU A 271 21.18 4.71 34.21
N LEU A 272 22.12 5.43 34.85
CA LEU A 272 23.53 5.39 34.46
C LEU A 272 24.16 4.01 34.76
N HIS A 273 23.82 3.38 35.88
CA HIS A 273 24.25 2.02 36.16
C HIS A 273 23.65 1.01 35.17
N GLN A 274 22.38 1.14 34.84
CA GLN A 274 21.75 0.32 33.80
C GLN A 274 22.49 0.46 32.46
N MET A 275 22.81 1.68 32.05
CA MET A 275 23.59 1.97 30.83
C MET A 275 24.96 1.26 30.84
N ILE A 276 25.63 1.25 32.00
CA ILE A 276 26.91 0.55 32.19
C ILE A 276 26.71 -0.97 32.00
N ASP A 277 25.71 -1.54 32.66
CA ASP A 277 25.46 -2.98 32.59
C ASP A 277 25.07 -3.42 31.18
N GLU A 278 24.15 -2.72 30.52
CA GLU A 278 23.76 -3.02 29.13
C GLU A 278 24.95 -2.90 28.17
N SER A 279 25.79 -1.88 28.32
CA SER A 279 26.97 -1.69 27.48
C SER A 279 28.03 -2.77 27.71
N ARG A 280 28.24 -3.22 28.94
CA ARG A 280 29.15 -4.32 29.27
C ARG A 280 28.68 -5.66 28.72
N GLU A 281 27.38 -5.96 28.85
CA GLU A 281 26.80 -7.16 28.28
C GLU A 281 26.97 -7.18 26.76
N GLY A 282 26.67 -6.05 26.09
CA GLY A 282 26.90 -5.90 24.65
C GLY A 282 28.38 -6.17 24.26
N LEU A 283 29.32 -5.59 25.01
CA LEU A 283 30.75 -5.81 24.77
C LEU A 283 31.18 -7.27 25.02
N SER A 284 30.57 -7.95 25.99
CA SER A 284 30.86 -9.35 26.29
C SER A 284 30.49 -10.26 25.12
N LEU A 285 29.40 -9.96 24.41
CA LEU A 285 28.94 -10.73 23.24
C LEU A 285 29.79 -10.50 22.00
N LEU A 286 30.36 -9.32 21.83
CA LEU A 286 31.25 -9.00 20.71
C LEU A 286 32.60 -9.75 20.81
N GLY A 287 32.99 -10.18 22.00
CA GLY A 287 34.28 -10.85 22.25
C GLY A 287 35.45 -10.05 21.68
N ASN A 288 36.32 -10.73 20.92
CA ASN A 288 37.46 -10.10 20.24
C ASN A 288 37.15 -9.66 18.79
N SER A 289 35.87 -9.67 18.39
CA SER A 289 35.47 -9.21 17.05
C SER A 289 35.86 -7.73 16.88
N THR A 290 36.52 -7.46 15.78
CA THR A 290 36.99 -6.11 15.40
C THR A 290 35.95 -5.32 14.63
N GLU A 291 34.69 -5.75 14.58
CA GLU A 291 33.64 -4.94 13.97
C GLU A 291 33.39 -3.69 14.79
N SER A 292 33.92 -2.61 14.22
CA SER A 292 34.36 -1.42 14.94
C SER A 292 33.22 -0.55 15.46
N ALA A 293 32.14 -0.39 14.70
CA ALA A 293 31.13 0.61 15.03
C ALA A 293 30.32 0.30 16.29
N HIS A 294 29.83 -0.95 16.46
CA HIS A 294 29.09 -1.34 17.66
C HIS A 294 29.96 -1.33 18.90
N ARG A 295 31.22 -1.80 18.78
CA ARG A 295 32.17 -1.78 19.88
C ARG A 295 32.50 -0.36 20.33
N LYS A 296 32.76 0.54 19.38
CA LYS A 296 33.02 1.95 19.64
C LYS A 296 31.86 2.60 20.39
N GLY A 297 30.63 2.45 19.87
CA GLY A 297 29.43 3.03 20.50
C GLY A 297 29.22 2.53 21.94
N LEU A 298 29.42 1.25 22.22
CA LEU A 298 29.31 0.71 23.58
C LEU A 298 30.39 1.26 24.51
N LEU A 299 31.63 1.45 24.02
CA LEU A 299 32.71 2.07 24.79
C LEU A 299 32.45 3.56 25.05
N GLU A 300 31.91 4.29 24.07
CA GLU A 300 31.47 5.68 24.23
C GLU A 300 30.37 5.79 25.29
N ASN A 301 29.36 4.91 25.25
CA ASN A 301 28.30 4.86 26.24
C ASN A 301 28.85 4.62 27.67
N LEU A 302 29.84 3.73 27.81
CA LEU A 302 30.51 3.52 29.09
C LEU A 302 31.26 4.76 29.56
N ALA A 303 32.03 5.39 28.66
CA ALA A 303 32.76 6.61 28.98
C ALA A 303 31.84 7.73 29.46
N GLU A 304 30.69 7.91 28.76
CA GLU A 304 29.69 8.90 29.13
C GLU A 304 29.08 8.60 30.50
N ALA A 305 28.59 7.36 30.72
CA ALA A 305 27.98 6.98 31.99
C ALA A 305 28.94 7.19 33.16
N TYR A 306 30.23 6.80 33.00
CA TYR A 306 31.23 7.02 34.03
C TYR A 306 31.60 8.49 34.23
N TYR A 307 31.60 9.29 33.16
CA TYR A 307 31.76 10.75 33.26
C TYR A 307 30.63 11.37 34.10
N GLU A 308 29.38 11.01 33.78
CA GLU A 308 28.20 11.50 34.50
C GLU A 308 28.16 11.07 35.96
N LEU A 309 28.70 9.88 36.28
CA LEU A 309 28.90 9.39 37.66
C LEU A 309 30.13 9.96 38.34
N GLN A 310 30.87 10.85 37.70
CA GLN A 310 32.15 11.44 38.19
C GLN A 310 33.25 10.38 38.48
N GLN A 311 33.14 9.20 37.85
CA GLN A 311 34.15 8.15 37.92
C GLN A 311 35.19 8.32 36.79
N TYR A 312 35.97 9.37 36.90
CA TYR A 312 36.81 9.88 35.81
C TYR A 312 37.86 8.90 35.32
N ASP A 313 38.46 8.08 36.19
CA ASP A 313 39.43 7.03 35.80
C ASP A 313 38.78 6.02 34.84
N SER A 314 37.54 5.59 35.13
CA SER A 314 36.80 4.67 34.28
C SER A 314 36.39 5.33 32.96
N CYS A 315 35.97 6.60 33.00
CA CYS A 315 35.70 7.38 31.78
C CYS A 315 36.94 7.43 30.87
N ILE A 316 38.10 7.72 31.41
CA ILE A 316 39.36 7.77 30.64
C ILE A 316 39.69 6.37 30.08
N TYR A 317 39.56 5.31 30.87
CA TYR A 317 39.84 3.96 30.43
C TYR A 317 39.01 3.54 29.22
N TYR A 318 37.69 3.72 29.28
CA TYR A 318 36.79 3.31 28.17
C TYR A 318 36.86 4.31 27.01
N GLY A 319 36.96 5.60 27.30
CA GLY A 319 37.03 6.62 26.27
C GLY A 319 38.30 6.55 25.43
N THR A 320 39.45 6.20 26.03
CA THR A 320 40.69 5.98 25.26
C THR A 320 40.56 4.79 24.33
N GLN A 321 39.98 3.68 24.79
CA GLN A 321 39.75 2.51 23.94
C GLN A 321 38.79 2.83 22.79
N ALA A 322 37.78 3.68 23.02
CA ALA A 322 36.85 4.11 21.95
C ALA A 322 37.57 4.92 20.88
N LEU A 323 38.54 5.80 21.28
CA LEU A 323 39.36 6.60 20.35
C LEU A 323 40.38 5.79 19.56
N GLU A 324 40.79 4.61 20.05
CA GLU A 324 41.71 3.71 19.33
C GLU A 324 41.02 2.98 18.16
N ILE A 325 39.69 2.94 18.14
CA ILE A 325 38.91 2.35 17.05
C ILE A 325 38.81 3.38 15.93
N GLU A 326 39.54 3.16 14.83
CA GLU A 326 39.48 4.01 13.64
C GLU A 326 38.07 4.06 13.06
N ASP A 327 37.48 5.25 13.10
CA ASP A 327 36.26 5.57 12.36
C ASP A 327 36.50 6.88 11.62
N HIS A 328 36.21 6.91 10.34
CA HIS A 328 36.53 8.05 9.45
C HIS A 328 35.69 9.31 9.69
N VAL A 329 34.85 9.33 10.71
CA VAL A 329 33.94 10.45 11.02
C VAL A 329 34.39 11.13 12.32
N PHE A 330 35.24 12.17 12.21
CA PHE A 330 35.73 12.96 13.32
C PHE A 330 34.85 14.17 13.70
N TYR A 331 33.55 14.12 13.40
CA TYR A 331 32.68 15.28 13.63
C TYR A 331 31.95 15.15 14.97
N ASP A 332 31.97 16.25 15.74
CA ASP A 332 31.25 16.44 17.00
C ASP A 332 31.33 15.23 17.96
N ASN A 333 32.59 14.92 18.36
CA ASN A 333 32.81 13.78 19.25
C ASN A 333 32.72 14.21 20.72
N PRO A 334 31.59 14.02 21.42
CA PRO A 334 31.44 14.39 22.83
C PRO A 334 32.47 13.69 23.73
N LEU A 335 33.06 12.58 23.26
CA LEU A 335 34.08 11.80 23.94
C LEU A 335 35.31 12.62 24.27
N LEU A 336 35.76 13.49 23.34
CA LEU A 336 36.92 14.39 23.60
C LEU A 336 36.61 15.34 24.77
N LYS A 337 35.37 15.79 24.88
CA LYS A 337 34.91 16.66 25.97
C LYS A 337 34.93 15.92 27.31
N TRP A 338 34.41 14.70 27.35
CA TRP A 338 34.41 13.89 28.58
C TRP A 338 35.86 13.57 29.02
N LEU A 339 36.73 13.21 28.12
CA LEU A 339 38.13 12.95 28.40
C LEU A 339 38.85 14.22 28.89
N PHE A 340 38.66 15.37 28.24
CA PHE A 340 39.19 16.65 28.68
C PHE A 340 38.80 16.97 30.13
N TYR A 341 37.49 16.92 30.44
CA TYR A 341 37.02 17.26 31.79
C TYR A 341 37.42 16.19 32.83
N SER A 342 37.52 14.94 32.45
CA SER A 342 37.98 13.87 33.34
C SER A 342 39.45 14.03 33.73
N HIS A 343 40.33 14.26 32.76
CA HIS A 343 41.73 14.56 33.06
C HIS A 343 41.90 15.85 33.86
N LYS A 344 41.14 16.89 33.55
CA LYS A 344 41.12 18.13 34.32
C LYS A 344 40.70 17.92 35.76
N ALA A 345 39.65 17.10 36.01
CA ALA A 345 39.15 16.79 37.34
C ALA A 345 40.18 16.00 38.17
N LEU A 346 40.96 15.12 37.54
CA LEU A 346 42.05 14.37 38.17
C LEU A 346 43.35 15.17 38.32
N GLY A 347 43.41 16.41 37.84
CA GLY A 347 44.61 17.27 37.89
C GLY A 347 45.67 16.92 36.85
N ASP A 348 45.41 16.07 35.90
CA ASP A 348 46.29 15.72 34.79
C ASP A 348 46.22 16.80 33.69
N SER A 349 46.93 17.88 33.94
CA SER A 349 46.92 19.07 33.08
C SER A 349 47.52 18.81 31.69
N GLU A 350 48.49 17.89 31.57
CA GLU A 350 49.16 17.57 30.30
C GLU A 350 48.15 16.91 29.33
N GLN A 351 47.48 15.88 29.79
CA GLN A 351 46.47 15.21 28.97
C GLN A 351 45.23 16.08 28.73
N ALA A 352 44.82 16.88 29.73
CA ALA A 352 43.72 17.82 29.51
C ALA A 352 44.04 18.82 28.38
N ILE A 353 45.25 19.37 28.34
CA ILE A 353 45.67 20.25 27.23
C ILE A 353 45.64 19.51 25.89
N LEU A 354 46.17 18.29 25.83
CA LEU A 354 46.14 17.46 24.61
C LEU A 354 44.71 17.26 24.06
N TYR A 355 43.74 16.95 24.93
CA TYR A 355 42.37 16.80 24.49
C TYR A 355 41.71 18.12 24.15
N ALA A 356 42.07 19.22 24.80
CA ALA A 356 41.62 20.57 24.41
C ALA A 356 42.10 20.93 23.00
N GLU A 357 43.40 20.67 22.68
CA GLU A 357 43.93 20.88 21.33
C GLU A 357 43.22 20.04 20.28
N LYS A 358 42.95 18.76 20.57
CA LYS A 358 42.14 17.90 19.67
C LYS A 358 40.75 18.46 19.44
N MET A 359 40.08 18.95 20.48
CA MET A 359 38.75 19.59 20.36
C MET A 359 38.80 20.85 19.48
N LEU A 360 39.83 21.69 19.64
CA LEU A 360 40.03 22.89 18.80
C LEU A 360 40.22 22.52 17.32
N LEU A 361 41.02 21.49 17.03
CA LEU A 361 41.21 20.98 15.65
C LEU A 361 39.91 20.47 15.02
N VAL A 362 39.09 19.77 15.79
CA VAL A 362 37.76 19.30 15.34
C VAL A 362 36.84 20.49 15.07
N GLN A 363 36.81 21.48 15.98
CA GLN A 363 35.98 22.67 15.83
C GLN A 363 36.42 23.54 14.64
N GLU A 364 37.73 23.62 14.38
CA GLU A 364 38.28 24.36 13.21
C GLU A 364 37.82 23.70 11.90
N LYS A 365 37.91 22.38 11.82
CA LYS A 365 37.44 21.58 10.68
C LYS A 365 35.92 21.64 10.50
N GLU A 366 35.17 21.54 11.59
CA GLU A 366 33.70 21.72 11.57
C GLU A 366 33.31 23.11 11.07
N SER A 367 34.09 24.17 11.46
CA SER A 367 33.80 25.52 11.00
C SER A 367 34.03 25.70 9.50
N GLU A 368 35.00 24.99 8.91
CA GLU A 368 35.24 24.98 7.47
C GLU A 368 34.09 24.20 6.75
N ASP A 369 33.71 23.04 7.26
CA ASP A 369 32.64 22.26 6.69
C ASP A 369 31.26 22.91 6.91
N GLN A 370 31.06 23.58 8.06
CA GLN A 370 29.87 24.40 8.30
C GLN A 370 29.79 25.60 7.34
N ARG A 371 30.92 26.21 6.99
CA ARG A 371 30.97 27.28 5.96
C ARG A 371 30.61 26.72 4.58
N ALA A 372 31.21 25.57 4.20
CA ALA A 372 30.90 24.91 2.96
C ALA A 372 29.42 24.45 2.93
N ALA A 373 28.92 23.86 4.02
CA ALA A 373 27.52 23.49 4.17
C ALA A 373 26.59 24.71 4.17
N ALA A 374 27.01 25.84 4.78
CA ALA A 374 26.25 27.08 4.76
C ALA A 374 26.21 27.71 3.35
N GLU A 375 27.30 27.61 2.57
CA GLU A 375 27.28 28.00 1.16
C GLU A 375 26.31 27.15 0.33
N VAL A 376 26.41 25.84 0.44
CA VAL A 376 25.50 24.91 -0.23
C VAL A 376 24.05 25.15 0.21
N LYS A 377 23.81 25.33 1.52
CA LYS A 377 22.51 25.67 2.08
C LYS A 377 21.98 26.99 1.53
N SER A 378 22.83 28.03 1.49
CA SER A 378 22.48 29.36 0.93
C SER A 378 22.11 29.26 -0.56
N GLU A 379 22.83 28.43 -1.31
CA GLU A 379 22.53 28.20 -2.73
C GLU A 379 21.25 27.42 -2.92
N TYR A 380 21.00 26.41 -2.07
CA TYR A 380 19.76 25.66 -2.04
C TYR A 380 18.56 26.54 -1.62
N GLU A 381 18.74 27.38 -0.59
CA GLU A 381 17.70 28.35 -0.16
C GLU A 381 17.36 29.33 -1.28
N LYS A 382 18.36 29.84 -2.02
CA LYS A 382 18.12 30.68 -3.21
C LYS A 382 17.37 29.92 -4.30
N GLN A 383 17.73 28.67 -4.56
CA GLN A 383 17.00 27.83 -5.53
C GLN A 383 15.55 27.55 -5.07
N MET A 384 15.37 27.30 -3.78
CA MET A 384 14.03 27.14 -3.18
C MET A 384 13.21 28.43 -3.25
N GLU A 385 13.82 29.58 -2.96
CA GLU A 385 13.16 30.88 -3.09
C GLU A 385 12.76 31.19 -4.54
N ILE A 386 13.65 30.90 -5.51
CA ILE A 386 13.33 30.99 -6.94
C ILE A 386 12.20 30.03 -7.33
N SER A 387 12.23 28.81 -6.79
CA SER A 387 11.19 27.81 -7.00
C SER A 387 9.84 28.25 -6.40
N GLN A 388 9.86 28.81 -5.18
CA GLN A 388 8.68 29.36 -4.52
C GLN A 388 8.12 30.58 -5.27
N LEU A 389 9.00 31.48 -5.72
CA LEU A 389 8.60 32.61 -6.54
C LEU A 389 7.96 32.18 -7.87
N LYS A 390 8.51 31.13 -8.51
CA LYS A 390 7.90 30.56 -9.72
C LYS A 390 6.56 29.92 -9.40
N ALA A 391 6.44 29.18 -8.30
CA ALA A 391 5.18 28.59 -7.85
C ALA A 391 4.14 29.66 -7.48
N GLU A 392 4.55 30.73 -6.79
CA GLU A 392 3.68 31.88 -6.52
C GLU A 392 3.21 32.59 -7.80
N GLN A 393 4.12 32.77 -8.77
CA GLN A 393 3.75 33.34 -10.07
C GLN A 393 2.76 32.44 -10.81
N GLN A 394 2.97 31.11 -10.77
CA GLN A 394 2.01 30.16 -11.32
C GLN A 394 0.67 30.22 -10.57
N LEU A 395 0.71 30.26 -9.24
CA LEU A 395 -0.50 30.39 -8.42
C LEU A 395 -1.26 31.69 -8.70
N LYS A 396 -0.53 32.82 -8.87
CA LYS A 396 -1.12 34.11 -9.29
C LYS A 396 -1.76 34.00 -10.68
N ARG A 397 -1.11 33.31 -11.63
CA ARG A 397 -1.70 33.04 -12.96
C ARG A 397 -2.96 32.16 -12.84
N TYR A 398 -2.91 31.10 -12.05
CA TYR A 398 -4.08 30.25 -11.81
C TYR A 398 -5.22 31.01 -11.13
N ARG A 399 -4.93 31.87 -10.13
CA ARG A 399 -5.93 32.73 -9.49
C ARG A 399 -6.53 33.71 -10.49
N LEU A 400 -5.72 34.27 -11.40
CA LEU A 400 -6.21 35.14 -12.47
C LEU A 400 -7.14 34.38 -13.43
N TYR A 401 -6.72 33.17 -13.88
CA TYR A 401 -7.55 32.33 -14.74
C TYR A 401 -8.84 31.90 -14.03
N LEU A 402 -8.76 31.56 -12.74
CA LEU A 402 -9.95 31.25 -11.93
C LEU A 402 -10.87 32.44 -11.80
N GLY A 403 -10.32 33.65 -11.60
CA GLY A 403 -11.08 34.90 -11.55
C GLY A 403 -11.78 35.20 -12.88
N VAL A 404 -11.07 35.03 -14.00
CA VAL A 404 -11.64 35.17 -15.34
C VAL A 404 -12.73 34.12 -15.61
N ALA A 405 -12.48 32.86 -15.21
CA ALA A 405 -13.46 31.77 -15.34
C ALA A 405 -14.71 32.04 -14.48
N LEU A 406 -14.53 32.53 -13.24
CA LEU A 406 -15.63 32.92 -12.36
C LEU A 406 -16.43 34.11 -12.94
N LEU A 407 -15.75 35.12 -13.48
CA LEU A 407 -16.40 36.25 -14.18
C LEU A 407 -17.17 35.75 -15.40
N ALA A 408 -16.60 34.86 -16.20
CA ALA A 408 -17.28 34.25 -17.34
C ALA A 408 -18.52 33.45 -16.89
N LEU A 409 -18.40 32.71 -15.77
CA LEU A 409 -19.51 31.96 -15.19
C LEU A 409 -20.61 32.87 -14.68
N VAL A 410 -20.25 33.97 -13.99
CA VAL A 410 -21.19 34.99 -13.54
C VAL A 410 -21.87 35.64 -14.74
N LEU A 411 -21.12 35.96 -15.81
CA LEU A 411 -21.67 36.52 -17.05
C LEU A 411 -22.64 35.52 -17.71
N LEU A 412 -22.28 34.24 -17.69
CA LEU A 412 -23.14 33.17 -18.22
C LEU A 412 -24.42 33.03 -17.39
N VAL A 413 -24.30 33.12 -16.05
CA VAL A 413 -25.45 33.12 -15.14
C VAL A 413 -26.33 34.36 -15.39
N VAL A 414 -25.72 35.56 -15.56
CA VAL A 414 -26.46 36.79 -15.88
C VAL A 414 -27.16 36.66 -17.24
N ILE A 415 -26.47 36.11 -18.24
CA ILE A 415 -27.09 35.85 -19.57
C ILE A 415 -28.25 34.85 -19.40
N VAL A 416 -28.05 33.77 -18.64
CA VAL A 416 -29.13 32.80 -18.37
C VAL A 416 -30.28 33.44 -17.60
N LEU A 417 -29.99 34.33 -16.63
CA LEU A 417 -31.02 35.06 -15.88
C LEU A 417 -31.77 36.05 -16.78
N VAL A 418 -31.06 36.78 -17.67
CA VAL A 418 -31.67 37.70 -18.64
C VAL A 418 -32.50 36.93 -19.67
N LEU A 419 -31.98 35.77 -20.14
CA LEU A 419 -32.75 34.89 -21.02
C LEU A 419 -33.96 34.27 -20.30
N ARG A 420 -33.81 33.90 -19.04
CA ARG A 420 -34.92 33.46 -18.17
C ARG A 420 -35.92 34.61 -17.93
N TYR A 421 -35.44 35.83 -17.66
CA TYR A 421 -36.31 36.99 -17.48
C TYR A 421 -37.08 37.34 -18.77
N ARG A 422 -36.42 37.31 -19.93
CA ARG A 422 -37.10 37.44 -21.24
C ARG A 422 -38.09 36.30 -21.47
N LYS A 423 -37.72 35.08 -21.15
CA LYS A 423 -38.60 33.91 -21.26
C LYS A 423 -39.73 33.92 -20.24
N ASN A 424 -39.49 34.45 -19.01
CA ASN A 424 -40.55 34.61 -18.01
C ASN A 424 -41.60 35.65 -18.37
N LYS A 425 -41.25 36.67 -19.16
CA LYS A 425 -42.24 37.61 -19.74
C LYS A 425 -43.13 36.92 -20.80
N GLU A 426 -42.59 35.92 -21.49
CA GLU A 426 -43.36 35.01 -22.35
C GLU A 426 -44.09 33.92 -21.53
N LEU A 427 -43.53 33.57 -20.34
CA LEU A 427 -44.02 32.47 -19.48
C LEU A 427 -45.19 32.89 -18.55
N GLU A 428 -45.45 34.19 -18.32
CA GLU A 428 -46.70 34.55 -17.62
C GLU A 428 -47.94 34.11 -18.41
N ALA A 429 -47.82 33.98 -19.74
CA ALA A 429 -48.84 33.35 -20.58
C ALA A 429 -48.82 31.80 -20.55
N LEU A 430 -47.76 31.20 -19.99
CA LEU A 430 -47.53 29.73 -19.96
C LEU A 430 -47.68 29.12 -18.57
N LYS A 431 -47.93 29.92 -17.50
CA LYS A 431 -48.10 29.39 -16.12
C LYS A 431 -49.23 28.38 -16.00
N SER A 432 -50.23 28.43 -16.85
CA SER A 432 -51.26 27.39 -16.91
C SER A 432 -50.76 26.06 -17.51
N ARG A 433 -49.73 26.13 -18.40
CA ARG A 433 -49.10 24.92 -18.97
C ARG A 433 -48.09 24.27 -18.02
N GLU A 434 -47.41 25.07 -17.20
CA GLU A 434 -46.42 24.56 -16.25
C GLU A 434 -47.07 23.76 -15.10
N ALA A 435 -48.27 24.15 -14.67
CA ALA A 435 -49.07 23.39 -13.72
C ALA A 435 -49.52 22.03 -14.32
N GLN A 436 -49.81 22.02 -15.61
CA GLN A 436 -50.11 20.76 -16.32
C GLN A 436 -48.90 19.88 -16.47
N LEU A 437 -47.71 20.44 -16.74
CA LEU A 437 -46.45 19.68 -16.83
C LEU A 437 -45.99 19.11 -15.48
N ARG A 438 -46.18 19.83 -14.39
CA ARG A 438 -45.94 19.32 -13.03
C ARG A 438 -46.91 18.20 -12.66
N LEU A 439 -48.16 18.33 -13.06
CA LEU A 439 -49.14 17.25 -12.90
C LEU A 439 -48.75 16.04 -13.74
N GLN A 440 -48.28 16.26 -14.96
CA GLN A 440 -47.77 15.23 -15.85
C GLN A 440 -46.53 14.55 -15.32
N GLY A 441 -45.53 15.29 -14.79
CA GLY A 441 -44.35 14.70 -14.19
C GLY A 441 -44.57 13.98 -12.84
N ALA A 442 -45.57 14.41 -12.06
CA ALA A 442 -46.06 13.67 -10.90
C ALA A 442 -46.79 12.41 -11.32
N LEU A 443 -47.56 12.48 -12.42
CA LEU A 443 -48.22 11.31 -13.02
C LEU A 443 -47.19 10.31 -13.55
N GLU A 444 -46.14 10.77 -14.24
CA GLU A 444 -45.05 9.89 -14.71
C GLU A 444 -44.29 9.18 -13.58
N LYS A 445 -43.99 9.90 -12.48
CA LYS A 445 -43.38 9.24 -11.29
C LYS A 445 -44.32 8.25 -10.63
N ALA A 446 -45.62 8.55 -10.56
CA ALA A 446 -46.63 7.65 -10.05
C ALA A 446 -46.82 6.43 -10.99
N THR A 447 -46.75 6.67 -12.32
CA THR A 447 -46.83 5.60 -13.31
C THR A 447 -45.62 4.68 -13.27
N LEU A 448 -44.39 5.22 -13.09
CA LEU A 448 -43.18 4.43 -12.98
C LEU A 448 -43.20 3.52 -11.72
N HIS A 449 -43.68 4.04 -10.60
CA HIS A 449 -43.81 3.28 -9.37
C HIS A 449 -44.89 2.19 -9.52
N SER A 450 -46.05 2.54 -10.09
CA SER A 450 -47.12 1.58 -10.37
C SER A 450 -46.65 0.51 -11.35
N TRP A 451 -45.78 0.86 -12.29
CA TRP A 451 -45.17 -0.09 -13.23
C TRP A 451 -44.26 -1.11 -12.56
N GLN A 452 -43.37 -0.68 -11.66
CA GLN A 452 -42.49 -1.57 -10.90
C GLN A 452 -43.32 -2.54 -10.02
N VAL A 453 -44.36 -2.03 -9.37
CA VAL A 453 -45.28 -2.84 -8.58
C VAL A 453 -45.98 -3.88 -9.46
N LEU A 454 -46.44 -3.47 -10.65
CA LEU A 454 -47.07 -4.38 -11.59
C LEU A 454 -46.10 -5.46 -12.10
N GLN A 455 -44.85 -5.10 -12.40
CA GLN A 455 -43.84 -6.10 -12.79
C GLN A 455 -43.62 -7.13 -11.69
N GLN A 456 -43.47 -6.68 -10.43
CA GLN A 456 -43.30 -7.58 -9.28
C GLN A 456 -44.55 -8.46 -9.08
N GLN A 457 -45.74 -7.92 -9.23
CA GLN A 457 -47.00 -8.65 -9.13
C GLN A 457 -47.13 -9.69 -10.25
N ALA A 458 -46.78 -9.32 -11.47
CA ALA A 458 -46.81 -10.24 -12.61
C ALA A 458 -45.82 -11.41 -12.43
N LEU A 459 -44.62 -11.12 -11.91
CA LEU A 459 -43.62 -12.13 -11.60
C LEU A 459 -44.09 -13.07 -10.48
N ALA A 460 -44.71 -12.53 -9.44
CA ALA A 460 -45.26 -13.31 -8.34
C ALA A 460 -46.41 -14.25 -8.83
N ILE A 461 -47.28 -13.77 -9.73
CA ILE A 461 -48.31 -14.60 -10.38
C ILE A 461 -47.65 -15.73 -11.19
N TYR A 462 -46.61 -15.44 -11.93
CA TYR A 462 -45.88 -16.45 -12.72
C TYR A 462 -45.26 -17.54 -11.81
N GLN A 463 -44.69 -17.17 -10.66
CA GLN A 463 -44.09 -18.09 -9.71
C GLN A 463 -45.10 -18.86 -8.85
N SER A 464 -46.36 -18.44 -8.78
CA SER A 464 -47.39 -19.10 -8.00
C SER A 464 -47.79 -20.46 -8.63
N GLU A 465 -48.47 -21.34 -7.87
CA GLU A 465 -49.00 -22.61 -8.35
C GLU A 465 -50.39 -22.51 -9.00
N GLN A 466 -50.88 -21.30 -9.22
CA GLN A 466 -52.24 -21.05 -9.72
C GLN A 466 -52.41 -21.49 -11.20
N LYS A 467 -53.65 -21.86 -11.58
CA LYS A 467 -54.02 -22.08 -12.97
C LYS A 467 -54.33 -20.75 -13.67
N ASP A 468 -54.18 -20.69 -14.99
CA ASP A 468 -54.48 -19.52 -15.83
C ASP A 468 -53.62 -18.28 -15.56
N LYS A 469 -52.34 -18.48 -15.30
CA LYS A 469 -51.37 -17.41 -15.00
C LYS A 469 -51.33 -16.28 -16.03
N LEU A 470 -51.39 -16.61 -17.32
CA LEU A 470 -51.42 -15.61 -18.38
C LEU A 470 -52.62 -14.69 -18.23
N LYS A 471 -53.82 -15.23 -18.01
CA LYS A 471 -55.05 -14.44 -17.84
C LYS A 471 -54.92 -13.49 -16.66
N GLN A 472 -54.41 -13.96 -15.52
CA GLN A 472 -54.26 -13.15 -14.32
C GLN A 472 -53.20 -12.02 -14.51
N ILE A 473 -52.11 -12.30 -15.23
CA ILE A 473 -51.09 -11.27 -15.55
C ILE A 473 -51.71 -10.21 -16.46
N LEU A 474 -52.47 -10.61 -17.48
CA LEU A 474 -53.15 -9.69 -18.40
C LEU A 474 -54.23 -8.87 -17.70
N GLU A 475 -55.02 -9.50 -16.80
CA GLU A 475 -56.01 -8.78 -15.98
C GLU A 475 -55.34 -7.76 -15.02
N ALA A 476 -54.19 -8.12 -14.39
CA ALA A 476 -53.43 -7.22 -13.56
C ALA A 476 -52.90 -6.02 -14.39
N PHE A 477 -52.42 -6.30 -15.60
CA PHE A 477 -51.96 -5.26 -16.53
C PHE A 477 -53.13 -4.37 -16.97
N ASP A 478 -54.28 -4.94 -17.39
CA ASP A 478 -55.46 -4.19 -17.81
C ASP A 478 -56.06 -3.34 -16.67
N LYS A 479 -55.98 -3.82 -15.42
CA LYS A 479 -56.40 -3.08 -14.23
C LYS A 479 -55.47 -1.89 -13.94
N ALA A 480 -54.16 -2.08 -14.09
CA ALA A 480 -53.18 -1.02 -13.86
C ALA A 480 -53.17 0.00 -15.00
N TYR A 481 -53.36 -0.44 -16.24
CA TYR A 481 -53.29 0.37 -17.45
C TYR A 481 -54.47 0.13 -18.38
N PRO A 482 -55.71 0.58 -18.05
CA PRO A 482 -56.94 0.26 -18.80
C PRO A 482 -56.95 0.72 -20.27
N GLN A 483 -56.13 1.72 -20.59
CA GLN A 483 -56.06 2.26 -21.96
C GLN A 483 -54.92 1.63 -22.80
N ALA A 484 -53.95 0.95 -22.16
CA ALA A 484 -52.74 0.47 -22.85
C ALA A 484 -53.06 -0.56 -23.93
N LYS A 485 -54.02 -1.46 -23.69
CA LYS A 485 -54.45 -2.45 -24.66
C LYS A 485 -55.17 -1.86 -25.88
N LYS A 486 -55.96 -0.81 -25.67
CA LYS A 486 -56.60 -0.07 -26.76
C LYS A 486 -55.56 0.73 -27.57
N LYS A 487 -54.60 1.38 -26.88
CA LYS A 487 -53.49 2.08 -27.52
C LYS A 487 -52.64 1.12 -28.34
N LEU A 488 -52.32 -0.04 -27.82
CA LEU A 488 -51.57 -1.08 -28.55
C LEU A 488 -52.30 -1.52 -29.82
N GLN A 489 -53.63 -1.64 -29.75
CA GLN A 489 -54.47 -1.93 -30.92
C GLN A 489 -54.50 -0.80 -31.96
N THR A 490 -54.47 0.45 -31.49
CA THR A 490 -54.47 1.63 -32.38
C THR A 490 -53.12 1.81 -33.06
N VAL A 491 -52.04 1.61 -32.35
CA VAL A 491 -50.65 1.77 -32.86
C VAL A 491 -50.31 0.65 -33.83
N CYS A 492 -50.76 -0.59 -33.55
CA CYS A 492 -50.47 -1.74 -34.38
C CYS A 492 -51.73 -2.60 -34.54
N PRO A 493 -52.68 -2.23 -35.43
CA PRO A 493 -53.92 -2.93 -35.64
C PRO A 493 -53.76 -4.38 -36.14
N ASP A 494 -52.68 -4.65 -36.86
CA ASP A 494 -52.40 -5.95 -37.50
C ASP A 494 -51.74 -7.00 -36.57
N LEU A 495 -51.66 -6.71 -35.25
CA LEU A 495 -51.16 -7.70 -34.29
C LEU A 495 -52.23 -8.71 -33.94
N SER A 496 -51.88 -9.98 -34.04
CA SER A 496 -52.71 -11.07 -33.51
C SER A 496 -52.85 -10.98 -31.98
N GLU A 497 -53.82 -11.65 -31.41
CA GLU A 497 -53.99 -11.68 -29.96
C GLU A 497 -52.74 -12.23 -29.23
N THR A 498 -52.13 -13.26 -29.80
CA THR A 498 -50.89 -13.87 -29.27
C THR A 498 -49.73 -12.87 -29.31
N GLU A 499 -49.58 -12.08 -30.40
CA GLU A 499 -48.55 -11.05 -30.51
C GLU A 499 -48.80 -9.91 -29.53
N ARG A 500 -50.05 -9.51 -29.30
CA ARG A 500 -50.39 -8.48 -28.28
C ARG A 500 -50.06 -8.95 -26.87
N ASN A 501 -50.41 -10.20 -26.55
CA ASN A 501 -50.08 -10.77 -25.25
C ASN A 501 -48.57 -10.88 -25.04
N LEU A 502 -47.85 -11.28 -26.08
CA LEU A 502 -46.39 -11.31 -26.05
C LEU A 502 -45.79 -9.92 -25.89
N ALA A 503 -46.35 -8.89 -26.54
CA ALA A 503 -45.89 -7.51 -26.36
C ALA A 503 -46.03 -7.05 -24.89
N ILE A 504 -47.16 -7.36 -24.25
CA ILE A 504 -47.42 -7.06 -22.83
C ILE A 504 -46.40 -7.80 -21.93
N LEU A 505 -46.18 -9.09 -22.16
CA LEU A 505 -45.22 -9.89 -21.38
C LEU A 505 -43.79 -9.38 -21.56
N THR A 506 -43.41 -8.99 -22.78
CA THR A 506 -42.10 -8.40 -23.08
C THR A 506 -41.93 -7.04 -22.37
N LEU A 507 -42.96 -6.20 -22.34
CA LEU A 507 -42.98 -4.97 -21.57
C LEU A 507 -42.82 -5.24 -20.08
N LEU A 508 -43.48 -6.25 -19.53
CA LEU A 508 -43.31 -6.69 -18.13
C LEU A 508 -41.98 -7.36 -17.86
N ARG A 509 -41.07 -7.43 -18.84
CA ARG A 509 -39.71 -7.98 -18.77
C ARG A 509 -39.63 -9.48 -18.51
N PHE A 510 -40.62 -10.26 -18.92
CA PHE A 510 -40.51 -11.71 -18.93
C PHE A 510 -39.45 -12.18 -19.92
N ARG A 511 -38.73 -13.25 -19.58
CA ARG A 511 -37.73 -13.88 -20.47
C ARG A 511 -38.45 -14.75 -21.51
N SER A 512 -37.81 -14.94 -22.67
CA SER A 512 -38.39 -15.72 -23.77
C SER A 512 -38.88 -17.12 -23.37
N LYS A 513 -38.21 -17.77 -22.42
CA LYS A 513 -38.62 -19.07 -21.86
C LYS A 513 -39.90 -18.96 -21.00
N GLU A 514 -40.04 -17.90 -20.25
CA GLU A 514 -41.19 -17.61 -19.39
C GLU A 514 -42.40 -17.24 -20.25
N GLU A 515 -42.19 -16.43 -21.28
CA GLU A 515 -43.19 -16.07 -22.28
C GLU A 515 -43.69 -17.30 -23.06
N ALA A 516 -42.76 -18.20 -23.43
CA ALA A 516 -43.09 -19.47 -24.10
C ALA A 516 -44.01 -20.35 -23.22
N ASN A 517 -43.70 -20.43 -21.92
CA ASN A 517 -44.51 -21.19 -20.97
C ASN A 517 -45.90 -20.56 -20.79
N LEU A 518 -45.99 -19.22 -20.69
CA LEU A 518 -47.25 -18.51 -20.50
C LEU A 518 -48.16 -18.57 -21.74
N LEU A 519 -47.56 -18.49 -22.94
CA LEU A 519 -48.30 -18.51 -24.20
C LEU A 519 -48.53 -19.90 -24.79
N ASN A 520 -48.03 -20.95 -24.14
CA ASN A 520 -48.05 -22.33 -24.63
C ASN A 520 -47.41 -22.50 -26.02
N LEU A 521 -46.29 -21.82 -26.24
CA LEU A 521 -45.54 -21.82 -27.49
C LEU A 521 -44.13 -22.39 -27.30
N SER A 522 -43.46 -22.77 -28.40
CA SER A 522 -42.03 -23.08 -28.31
C SER A 522 -41.21 -21.80 -28.16
N GLU A 523 -40.08 -21.90 -27.44
CA GLU A 523 -39.17 -20.73 -27.25
C GLU A 523 -38.71 -20.16 -28.61
N ASN A 524 -38.49 -21.01 -29.60
CA ASN A 524 -38.13 -20.58 -30.96
C ASN A 524 -39.27 -19.81 -31.64
N THR A 525 -40.51 -20.17 -31.40
CA THR A 525 -41.70 -19.45 -31.90
C THR A 525 -41.78 -18.07 -31.23
N VAL A 526 -41.58 -18.00 -29.93
CA VAL A 526 -41.55 -16.72 -29.18
C VAL A 526 -40.45 -15.80 -29.68
N ARG A 527 -39.25 -16.34 -29.91
CA ARG A 527 -38.14 -15.54 -30.48
C ARG A 527 -38.47 -14.99 -31.89
N LYS A 528 -39.15 -15.77 -32.73
CA LYS A 528 -39.61 -15.28 -34.03
C LYS A 528 -40.64 -14.16 -33.86
N TYR A 529 -41.62 -14.34 -33.00
CA TYR A 529 -42.60 -13.31 -32.73
C TYR A 529 -42.00 -12.05 -32.11
N ARG A 530 -41.07 -12.18 -31.19
CA ARG A 530 -40.32 -11.03 -30.65
C ARG A 530 -39.53 -10.26 -31.73
N SER A 531 -38.89 -10.99 -32.64
CA SER A 531 -38.19 -10.37 -33.78
C SER A 531 -39.12 -9.58 -34.69
N THR A 532 -40.36 -10.12 -34.89
CA THR A 532 -41.39 -9.44 -35.67
C THR A 532 -41.97 -8.25 -34.90
N LEU A 533 -42.23 -8.40 -33.63
CA LEU A 533 -42.69 -7.32 -32.75
C LEU A 533 -41.71 -6.18 -32.64
N ASN A 534 -40.40 -6.48 -32.50
CA ASN A 534 -39.35 -5.45 -32.46
C ASN A 534 -39.22 -4.65 -33.76
N LYS A 535 -39.68 -5.21 -34.89
CA LYS A 535 -39.75 -4.50 -36.17
C LYS A 535 -41.00 -3.64 -36.31
N LYS A 536 -42.08 -4.03 -35.63
CA LYS A 536 -43.40 -3.37 -35.68
C LYS A 536 -43.61 -2.36 -34.54
N LEU A 537 -42.95 -2.57 -33.42
CA LEU A 537 -43.05 -1.76 -32.19
C LEU A 537 -41.67 -1.25 -31.80
N ASP A 538 -41.52 0.04 -31.66
CA ASP A 538 -40.38 0.63 -30.97
C ASP A 538 -40.62 0.54 -29.45
N PHE A 539 -40.03 -0.49 -28.81
CA PHE A 539 -40.19 -0.72 -27.38
C PHE A 539 -39.56 0.39 -26.49
N ASN A 540 -38.84 1.35 -27.07
CA ASN A 540 -38.34 2.53 -26.35
C ASN A 540 -39.45 3.59 -26.15
N LEU A 541 -40.57 3.51 -26.90
CA LEU A 541 -41.73 4.36 -26.73
C LEU A 541 -42.71 3.84 -25.63
N PHE A 542 -42.10 3.31 -24.55
CA PHE A 542 -42.85 2.84 -23.38
C PHE A 542 -43.77 3.93 -22.77
N SER A 543 -43.32 5.19 -22.78
CA SER A 543 -44.11 6.34 -22.34
C SER A 543 -45.44 6.49 -23.09
N ASP A 544 -45.46 6.15 -24.36
CA ASP A 544 -46.65 6.32 -25.22
C ASP A 544 -47.72 5.20 -25.02
N LEU A 545 -47.30 4.06 -24.46
CA LEU A 545 -48.23 2.95 -24.18
C LEU A 545 -48.83 3.01 -22.77
N VAL A 546 -48.12 3.62 -21.83
CA VAL A 546 -48.45 3.63 -20.40
C VAL A 546 -48.91 5.00 -19.90
N GLY A 547 -48.54 6.07 -20.58
CA GLY A 547 -48.99 7.45 -20.35
C GLY A 547 -50.39 7.74 -20.98
#